data_6095069c14a7800455208853b479ab6e
#
_entry.id   6095069c14a7800455208853b479ab6e
#
_cell.length_a   1.000
_cell.length_b   1.000
_cell.length_c   1.000
_cell.angle_alpha   90.00
_cell.angle_beta   90.00
_cell.angle_gamma   90.00
#
_symmetry.space_group_name_H-M   'P 1'
#
loop_
_entity.id
_entity.type
_entity.pdbx_description
1 polymer ?
#
loop_
_entity_poly.entity_id
_entity_poly.type
_entity_poly.pdbx_seq_one_letter_code
_entity_poly.pdbx_strand_id
1 'polypeptide(L)'
;MSDLDPALVEPLLHGRLGRPYRFVAVCASTQRLLGDDDPEGAAVAADEQTEGRGRLGRRWDAPAGRAILCSVLLRPSVPMPLWPELSLVAGEAVAAALRAETGVDASLRHPNDVVVEGRKLAGLLAEAKPGRVVLGIGVNVNQAADELPAETAKPPTSLRVELGRELDRAPLLAAILAELERGYDAWNARTTLR
;
A
#
# COMPACT_ATOMS: atom_id res chain seq x y z
N MET A 1 0.60 21.69 -3.40
CA MET A 1 1.05 20.86 -2.26
C MET A 1 0.28 19.55 -2.36
N SER A 2 0.96 18.42 -2.29
CA SER A 2 0.30 17.11 -2.32
C SER A 2 -0.50 16.88 -1.03
N ASP A 3 -1.62 16.17 -1.11
CA ASP A 3 -2.36 15.69 0.08
C ASP A 3 -1.61 14.55 0.81
N LEU A 4 -0.50 14.03 0.24
CA LEU A 4 0.43 13.11 0.90
C LEU A 4 1.66 13.81 1.52
N ASP A 5 1.66 15.15 1.60
CA ASP A 5 2.71 15.90 2.28
C ASP A 5 2.80 15.49 3.76
N PRO A 6 4.02 15.38 4.34
CA PRO A 6 4.19 15.02 5.76
C PRO A 6 3.37 15.88 6.72
N ALA A 7 3.22 17.17 6.45
CA ALA A 7 2.42 18.07 7.27
C ALA A 7 0.93 17.66 7.38
N LEU A 8 0.42 16.92 6.39
CA LEU A 8 -0.97 16.43 6.35
C LEU A 8 -1.09 14.98 6.83
N VAL A 9 -0.09 14.14 6.55
CA VAL A 9 -0.13 12.70 6.90
C VAL A 9 0.31 12.43 8.33
N GLU A 10 1.44 13.01 8.78
CA GLU A 10 2.02 12.71 10.11
C GLU A 10 1.07 12.95 11.30
N PRO A 11 0.23 14.02 11.31
CA PRO A 11 -0.75 14.22 12.39
C PRO A 11 -1.82 13.11 12.47
N LEU A 12 -2.05 12.37 11.38
CA LEU A 12 -3.05 11.30 11.30
C LEU A 12 -2.46 9.93 11.65
N LEU A 13 -1.14 9.81 11.75
CA LEU A 13 -0.48 8.55 12.13
C LEU A 13 -0.56 8.35 13.65
N HIS A 14 -1.13 7.23 14.09
CA HIS A 14 -1.26 6.90 15.52
C HIS A 14 -0.35 5.76 15.97
N GLY A 15 0.18 4.97 15.03
CA GLY A 15 1.07 3.83 15.29
C GLY A 15 2.55 4.11 14.99
N ARG A 16 3.35 3.03 14.97
CA ARG A 16 4.76 3.06 14.59
C ARG A 16 4.97 2.93 13.09
N LEU A 17 4.05 2.28 12.34
CA LEU A 17 4.15 2.23 10.90
C LEU A 17 3.85 3.61 10.31
N GLY A 18 4.70 4.03 9.39
CA GLY A 18 4.71 5.40 8.87
C GLY A 18 5.69 6.32 9.62
N ARG A 19 6.53 5.81 10.53
CA ARG A 19 7.48 6.65 11.28
C ARG A 19 8.91 6.10 11.16
N PRO A 20 9.86 6.89 10.59
CA PRO A 20 9.64 8.19 9.94
C PRO A 20 8.81 8.07 8.65
N TYR A 21 8.07 9.12 8.33
CA TYR A 21 7.35 9.28 7.07
C TYR A 21 8.12 10.21 6.14
N ARG A 22 8.24 9.84 4.88
CA ARG A 22 8.84 10.68 3.83
C ARG A 22 7.91 10.76 2.62
N PHE A 23 7.90 11.91 1.99
CA PHE A 23 7.18 12.13 0.74
C PHE A 23 8.15 12.64 -0.34
N VAL A 24 7.97 12.17 -1.57
CA VAL A 24 8.67 12.65 -2.76
C VAL A 24 7.67 12.90 -3.88
N ALA A 25 7.83 13.99 -4.62
CA ALA A 25 6.92 14.28 -5.73
C ALA A 25 7.03 13.22 -6.84
N VAL A 26 8.26 12.85 -7.21
CA VAL A 26 8.54 11.86 -8.27
C VAL A 26 9.73 10.99 -7.85
N CYS A 27 9.63 9.70 -8.11
CA CYS A 27 10.76 8.76 -7.95
C CYS A 27 10.65 7.60 -8.95
N ALA A 28 11.71 6.81 -9.08
CA ALA A 28 11.66 5.59 -9.88
C ALA A 28 10.68 4.58 -9.25
N SER A 29 10.83 4.31 -7.95
CA SER A 29 9.92 3.47 -7.15
C SER A 29 10.15 3.75 -5.67
N THR A 30 9.08 3.87 -4.89
CA THR A 30 9.13 4.07 -3.43
C THR A 30 9.86 2.94 -2.71
N GLN A 31 9.80 1.70 -3.24
CA GLN A 31 10.51 0.55 -2.67
C GLN A 31 12.03 0.70 -2.70
N ARG A 32 12.58 1.46 -3.67
CA ARG A 32 14.04 1.71 -3.77
C ARG A 32 14.55 2.76 -2.80
N LEU A 33 13.64 3.51 -2.18
CA LEU A 33 13.98 4.60 -1.25
C LEU A 33 14.08 4.13 0.21
N LEU A 34 13.79 2.85 0.48
CA LEU A 34 13.90 2.23 1.80
C LEU A 34 15.05 1.21 1.81
N GLY A 35 15.97 1.38 2.77
CA GLY A 35 17.22 0.63 2.85
C GLY A 35 17.49 0.03 4.23
N ASP A 36 18.73 -0.47 4.41
CA ASP A 36 19.15 -1.14 5.66
C ASP A 36 19.23 -0.17 6.83
N ASP A 37 19.54 1.11 6.57
CA ASP A 37 19.67 2.17 7.57
C ASP A 37 18.31 2.71 8.05
N ASP A 38 17.22 2.42 7.32
CA ASP A 38 15.89 2.84 7.76
C ASP A 38 15.38 1.97 8.91
N PRO A 39 14.74 2.54 9.93
CA PRO A 39 14.12 1.77 11.02
C PRO A 39 12.89 1.01 10.53
N GLU A 40 12.50 -0.04 11.28
CA GLU A 40 11.20 -0.67 11.07
C GLU A 40 10.08 0.34 11.21
N GLY A 41 9.09 0.27 10.31
CA GLY A 41 7.98 1.21 10.26
C GLY A 41 8.23 2.43 9.38
N ALA A 42 9.47 2.69 8.95
CA ALA A 42 9.76 3.77 8.01
C ALA A 42 8.90 3.62 6.74
N ALA A 43 8.29 4.72 6.29
CA ALA A 43 7.47 4.74 5.10
C ALA A 43 7.86 5.87 4.14
N VAL A 44 7.70 5.59 2.85
CA VAL A 44 7.89 6.58 1.79
C VAL A 44 6.67 6.55 0.86
N ALA A 45 6.07 7.71 0.63
CA ALA A 45 5.03 7.87 -0.38
C ALA A 45 5.50 8.77 -1.53
N ALA A 46 4.88 8.61 -2.70
CA ALA A 46 5.14 9.42 -3.87
C ALA A 46 3.85 9.81 -4.59
N ASP A 47 3.86 10.95 -5.30
CA ASP A 47 2.78 11.29 -6.24
C ASP A 47 2.94 10.54 -7.56
N GLU A 48 4.18 10.27 -7.99
CA GLU A 48 4.47 9.59 -9.25
C GLU A 48 5.63 8.61 -9.12
N GLN A 49 5.50 7.45 -9.76
CA GLN A 49 6.58 6.49 -9.97
C GLN A 49 6.85 6.30 -11.46
N THR A 50 8.08 6.60 -11.92
CA THR A 50 8.48 6.40 -13.33
C THR A 50 8.75 4.94 -13.68
N GLU A 51 9.08 4.12 -12.67
CA GLU A 51 9.35 2.67 -12.79
C GLU A 51 8.57 1.90 -11.71
N GLY A 52 7.27 2.21 -11.57
CA GLY A 52 6.40 1.52 -10.62
C GLY A 52 6.38 0.01 -10.88
N ARG A 53 6.43 -0.79 -9.82
CA ARG A 53 6.68 -2.25 -9.89
C ARG A 53 5.48 -3.04 -9.42
N GLY A 54 5.15 -4.08 -10.15
CA GLY A 54 4.21 -5.12 -9.79
C GLY A 54 4.88 -6.50 -9.79
N ARG A 55 4.15 -7.53 -9.40
CA ARG A 55 4.66 -8.92 -9.39
C ARG A 55 4.95 -9.42 -10.80
N LEU A 56 5.94 -10.32 -10.90
CA LEU A 56 6.31 -11.00 -12.15
C LEU A 56 6.76 -10.02 -13.25
N GLY A 57 7.47 -8.96 -12.87
CA GLY A 57 8.00 -7.96 -13.81
C GLY A 57 6.95 -7.01 -14.40
N ARG A 58 5.69 -7.08 -13.94
CA ARG A 58 4.66 -6.12 -14.37
C ARG A 58 4.94 -4.73 -13.83
N ARG A 59 4.41 -3.72 -14.49
CA ARG A 59 4.46 -2.35 -14.03
C ARG A 59 3.21 -2.00 -13.21
N TRP A 60 3.38 -1.02 -12.34
CA TRP A 60 2.30 -0.30 -11.69
C TRP A 60 2.35 1.15 -12.17
N ASP A 61 1.41 1.52 -12.98
CA ASP A 61 1.32 2.86 -13.57
C ASP A 61 0.09 3.59 -13.01
N ALA A 62 0.28 4.85 -12.63
CA ALA A 62 -0.78 5.74 -12.19
C ALA A 62 -0.39 7.19 -12.53
N PRO A 63 -1.33 8.04 -12.96
CA PRO A 63 -1.06 9.46 -13.14
C PRO A 63 -0.65 10.10 -11.82
N ALA A 64 0.20 11.14 -11.91
CA ALA A 64 0.71 11.85 -10.76
C ALA A 64 -0.42 12.38 -9.86
N GLY A 65 -0.31 12.15 -8.55
CA GLY A 65 -1.28 12.64 -7.57
C GLY A 65 -2.64 11.93 -7.55
N ARG A 66 -2.83 10.84 -8.31
CA ARG A 66 -4.12 10.14 -8.41
C ARG A 66 -4.21 8.87 -7.58
N ALA A 67 -3.08 8.29 -7.20
CA ALA A 67 -3.01 7.03 -6.46
C ALA A 67 -2.30 7.21 -5.11
N ILE A 68 -2.48 6.28 -4.19
CA ILE A 68 -1.56 6.06 -3.10
C ILE A 68 -0.45 5.14 -3.64
N LEU A 69 0.78 5.66 -3.65
CA LEU A 69 2.00 4.95 -3.99
C LEU A 69 2.91 5.00 -2.77
N CYS A 70 2.87 3.97 -1.94
CA CYS A 70 3.59 3.96 -0.67
C CYS A 70 4.39 2.66 -0.50
N SER A 71 5.51 2.74 0.18
CA SER A 71 6.25 1.57 0.66
C SER A 71 6.55 1.70 2.14
N VAL A 72 6.53 0.56 2.84
CA VAL A 72 6.81 0.46 4.28
C VAL A 72 7.90 -0.58 4.49
N LEU A 73 8.88 -0.26 5.35
CA LEU A 73 9.92 -1.20 5.76
C LEU A 73 9.47 -1.98 6.99
N LEU A 74 9.51 -3.31 6.90
CA LEU A 74 9.13 -4.24 7.95
C LEU A 74 10.31 -5.18 8.28
N ARG A 75 10.42 -5.59 9.55
CA ARG A 75 11.42 -6.56 10.03
C ARG A 75 10.71 -7.72 10.74
N PRO A 76 10.12 -8.66 9.97
CA PRO A 76 9.35 -9.74 10.58
C PRO A 76 10.18 -10.59 11.54
N SER A 77 9.64 -10.87 12.73
CA SER A 77 10.22 -11.80 13.69
C SER A 77 9.91 -13.27 13.39
N VAL A 78 8.89 -13.52 12.56
CA VAL A 78 8.56 -14.87 12.08
C VAL A 78 9.62 -15.41 11.13
N PRO A 79 9.82 -16.75 11.04
CA PRO A 79 10.76 -17.36 10.11
C PRO A 79 10.51 -16.96 8.66
N MET A 80 11.60 -16.73 7.90
CA MET A 80 11.55 -16.28 6.52
C MET A 80 10.63 -17.12 5.60
N PRO A 81 10.50 -18.45 5.74
CA PRO A 81 9.55 -19.23 4.93
C PRO A 81 8.08 -18.78 5.05
N LEU A 82 7.71 -18.09 6.13
CA LEU A 82 6.36 -17.54 6.33
C LEU A 82 6.16 -16.14 5.73
N TRP A 83 7.23 -15.47 5.32
CA TRP A 83 7.15 -14.09 4.79
C TRP A 83 6.25 -13.91 3.56
N PRO A 84 6.03 -14.91 2.68
CA PRO A 84 5.03 -14.80 1.62
C PRO A 84 3.61 -14.52 2.11
N GLU A 85 3.25 -14.92 3.34
CA GLU A 85 1.96 -14.64 3.95
C GLU A 85 1.73 -13.14 4.19
N LEU A 86 2.81 -12.35 4.30
CA LEU A 86 2.72 -10.90 4.53
C LEU A 86 1.92 -10.16 3.44
N SER A 87 1.97 -10.67 2.20
CA SER A 87 1.14 -10.10 1.13
C SER A 87 -0.36 -10.29 1.38
N LEU A 88 -0.75 -11.38 2.04
CA LEU A 88 -2.15 -11.65 2.42
C LEU A 88 -2.55 -10.75 3.59
N VAL A 89 -1.70 -10.69 4.63
CA VAL A 89 -1.91 -9.80 5.79
C VAL A 89 -2.09 -8.36 5.35
N ALA A 90 -1.20 -7.88 4.48
CA ALA A 90 -1.27 -6.52 3.94
C ALA A 90 -2.51 -6.30 3.07
N GLY A 91 -2.88 -7.27 2.24
CA GLY A 91 -4.07 -7.18 1.39
C GLY A 91 -5.37 -7.10 2.20
N GLU A 92 -5.50 -7.90 3.26
CA GLU A 92 -6.65 -7.81 4.18
C GLU A 92 -6.68 -6.47 4.93
N ALA A 93 -5.52 -5.98 5.38
CA ALA A 93 -5.40 -4.69 6.05
C ALA A 93 -5.85 -3.53 5.13
N VAL A 94 -5.38 -3.51 3.89
CA VAL A 94 -5.78 -2.51 2.89
C VAL A 94 -7.29 -2.60 2.61
N ALA A 95 -7.83 -3.81 2.41
CA ALA A 95 -9.25 -4.00 2.18
C ALA A 95 -10.10 -3.52 3.37
N ALA A 96 -9.67 -3.85 4.60
CA ALA A 96 -10.36 -3.42 5.82
C ALA A 96 -10.36 -1.90 5.98
N ALA A 97 -9.20 -1.24 5.78
CA ALA A 97 -9.10 0.21 5.83
C ALA A 97 -10.01 0.89 4.80
N LEU A 98 -10.00 0.42 3.55
CA LEU A 98 -10.82 1.00 2.49
C LEU A 98 -12.31 0.80 2.76
N ARG A 99 -12.75 -0.36 3.27
CA ARG A 99 -14.14 -0.57 3.69
C ARG A 99 -14.56 0.39 4.79
N ALA A 100 -13.72 0.55 5.82
CA ALA A 100 -14.03 1.41 6.97
C ALA A 100 -14.13 2.89 6.58
N GLU A 101 -13.20 3.38 5.75
CA GLU A 101 -13.11 4.79 5.39
C GLU A 101 -14.09 5.21 4.30
N THR A 102 -14.49 4.29 3.43
CA THR A 102 -15.20 4.66 2.20
C THR A 102 -16.53 3.94 2.01
N GLY A 103 -16.76 2.85 2.71
CA GLY A 103 -17.95 2.00 2.53
C GLY A 103 -17.90 1.09 1.28
N VAL A 104 -16.84 1.12 0.47
CA VAL A 104 -16.73 0.21 -0.68
C VAL A 104 -16.58 -1.24 -0.22
N ASP A 105 -17.19 -2.19 -0.93
CA ASP A 105 -17.06 -3.62 -0.63
C ASP A 105 -15.73 -4.19 -1.16
N ALA A 106 -14.64 -3.67 -0.59
CA ALA A 106 -13.29 -4.10 -0.95
C ALA A 106 -12.95 -5.45 -0.28
N SER A 107 -12.36 -6.37 -1.04
CA SER A 107 -11.95 -7.68 -0.55
C SER A 107 -10.59 -8.08 -1.10
N LEU A 108 -9.85 -8.90 -0.34
CA LEU A 108 -8.60 -9.49 -0.82
C LEU A 108 -8.90 -10.54 -1.90
N ARG A 109 -8.24 -10.40 -3.03
CA ARG A 109 -8.13 -11.43 -4.06
C ARG A 109 -6.71 -11.99 -4.05
N HIS A 110 -6.61 -13.25 -3.62
CA HIS A 110 -5.31 -13.93 -3.52
C HIS A 110 -4.49 -13.80 -4.81
N PRO A 111 -3.17 -13.62 -4.73
CA PRO A 111 -2.37 -13.56 -3.50
C PRO A 111 -2.08 -12.13 -3.00
N ASN A 112 -2.42 -11.06 -3.73
CA ASN A 112 -1.89 -9.73 -3.44
C ASN A 112 -2.68 -8.57 -4.09
N ASP A 113 -3.89 -8.80 -4.54
CA ASP A 113 -4.75 -7.76 -5.10
C ASP A 113 -5.94 -7.49 -4.17
N VAL A 114 -6.34 -6.23 -4.04
CA VAL A 114 -7.62 -5.84 -3.46
C VAL A 114 -8.57 -5.49 -4.58
N VAL A 115 -9.79 -6.00 -4.51
CA VAL A 115 -10.80 -5.86 -5.57
C VAL A 115 -12.14 -5.37 -5.02
N VAL A 116 -12.92 -4.72 -5.88
CA VAL A 116 -14.33 -4.40 -5.68
C VAL A 116 -15.07 -5.01 -6.87
N GLU A 117 -16.05 -5.89 -6.61
CA GLU A 117 -16.80 -6.62 -7.65
C GLU A 117 -15.90 -7.27 -8.72
N GLY A 118 -14.76 -7.83 -8.29
CA GLY A 118 -13.78 -8.46 -9.16
C GLY A 118 -12.85 -7.52 -9.93
N ARG A 119 -13.08 -6.20 -9.87
CA ARG A 119 -12.22 -5.16 -10.48
C ARG A 119 -11.08 -4.78 -9.53
N LYS A 120 -9.87 -4.64 -10.06
CA LYS A 120 -8.67 -4.38 -9.25
C LYS A 120 -8.62 -2.93 -8.77
N LEU A 121 -8.69 -2.75 -7.45
CA LEU A 121 -8.59 -1.47 -6.76
C LEU A 121 -7.17 -1.21 -6.23
N ALA A 122 -6.49 -2.25 -5.70
CA ALA A 122 -5.15 -2.11 -5.16
C ALA A 122 -4.27 -3.33 -5.47
N GLY A 123 -2.96 -3.14 -5.33
CA GLY A 123 -1.96 -4.20 -5.47
C GLY A 123 -0.85 -4.04 -4.46
N LEU A 124 -0.39 -5.18 -3.91
CA LEU A 124 0.67 -5.25 -2.92
C LEU A 124 1.89 -5.96 -3.51
N LEU A 125 3.09 -5.50 -3.15
CA LEU A 125 4.34 -6.13 -3.56
C LEU A 125 5.31 -6.19 -2.37
N ALA A 126 5.50 -7.36 -1.78
CA ALA A 126 6.49 -7.60 -0.75
C ALA A 126 7.81 -8.06 -1.39
N GLU A 127 8.87 -7.29 -1.19
CA GLU A 127 10.23 -7.62 -1.60
C GLU A 127 11.07 -7.96 -0.38
N ALA A 128 11.38 -9.24 -0.22
CA ALA A 128 12.19 -9.74 0.89
C ALA A 128 13.69 -9.60 0.58
N LYS A 129 14.44 -9.15 1.59
CA LYS A 129 15.91 -9.19 1.66
C LYS A 129 16.30 -9.75 3.03
N PRO A 130 17.55 -10.20 3.23
CA PRO A 130 17.98 -10.66 4.55
C PRO A 130 17.64 -9.63 5.64
N GLY A 131 16.90 -10.06 6.66
CA GLY A 131 16.52 -9.24 7.83
C GLY A 131 15.41 -8.21 7.61
N ARG A 132 14.82 -8.09 6.41
CA ARG A 132 13.74 -7.13 6.15
C ARG A 132 12.84 -7.46 4.96
N VAL A 133 11.67 -6.85 4.95
CA VAL A 133 10.77 -6.80 3.81
C VAL A 133 10.42 -5.34 3.51
N VAL A 134 10.49 -4.94 2.25
CA VAL A 134 9.90 -3.68 1.80
C VAL A 134 8.57 -4.01 1.15
N LEU A 135 7.49 -3.56 1.78
CA LEU A 135 6.13 -3.76 1.33
C LEU A 135 5.66 -2.55 0.53
N GLY A 136 5.49 -2.73 -0.78
CA GLY A 136 4.88 -1.73 -1.67
C GLY A 136 3.35 -1.86 -1.67
N ILE A 137 2.68 -0.72 -1.58
CA ILE A 137 1.22 -0.56 -1.55
C ILE A 137 0.84 0.42 -2.65
N GLY A 138 0.12 -0.06 -3.66
CA GLY A 138 -0.48 0.77 -4.70
C GLY A 138 -2.01 0.72 -4.60
N VAL A 139 -2.67 1.88 -4.44
CA VAL A 139 -4.14 1.97 -4.40
C VAL A 139 -4.60 2.98 -5.43
N ASN A 140 -5.50 2.58 -6.31
CA ASN A 140 -6.16 3.47 -7.23
C ASN A 140 -7.22 4.30 -6.47
N VAL A 141 -6.97 5.60 -6.31
CA VAL A 141 -7.86 6.49 -5.55
C VAL A 141 -8.65 7.40 -6.46
N ASN A 142 -8.00 8.36 -7.10
CA ASN A 142 -8.63 9.46 -7.81
C ASN A 142 -8.50 9.37 -9.35
N GLN A 143 -8.07 8.22 -9.89
CA GLN A 143 -8.07 8.02 -11.35
C GLN A 143 -9.51 8.01 -11.86
N ALA A 144 -9.76 8.75 -12.93
CA ALA A 144 -10.98 8.60 -13.74
C ALA A 144 -10.93 7.28 -14.53
N ALA A 145 -12.04 6.85 -15.08
CA ALA A 145 -12.13 5.57 -15.79
C ALA A 145 -11.18 5.49 -17.00
N ASP A 146 -10.98 6.61 -17.70
CA ASP A 146 -10.08 6.75 -18.84
C ASP A 146 -8.60 6.92 -18.48
N GLU A 147 -8.31 7.21 -17.20
CA GLU A 147 -6.95 7.26 -16.64
C GLU A 147 -6.45 5.90 -16.13
N LEU A 148 -7.35 4.91 -16.02
CA LEU A 148 -6.99 3.56 -15.61
C LEU A 148 -6.37 2.78 -16.77
N PRO A 149 -5.37 1.89 -16.52
CA PRO A 149 -4.70 1.17 -17.59
C PRO A 149 -5.68 0.23 -18.33
N ALA A 150 -5.78 0.38 -19.66
CA ALA A 150 -6.70 -0.40 -20.48
C ALA A 150 -6.27 -1.87 -20.63
N GLU A 151 -4.98 -2.12 -20.78
CA GLU A 151 -4.43 -3.46 -21.01
C GLU A 151 -3.94 -4.10 -19.72
N THR A 152 -4.87 -4.63 -18.93
CA THR A 152 -4.55 -5.35 -17.68
C THR A 152 -5.15 -6.74 -17.67
N ALA A 153 -4.48 -7.68 -17.00
CA ALA A 153 -5.00 -9.05 -16.83
C ALA A 153 -6.31 -9.11 -16.03
N LYS A 154 -6.67 -8.03 -15.35
CA LYS A 154 -7.91 -7.87 -14.57
C LYS A 154 -8.43 -6.45 -14.80
N PRO A 155 -9.74 -6.26 -15.00
CA PRO A 155 -10.29 -4.92 -15.15
C PRO A 155 -9.91 -4.07 -13.92
N PRO A 156 -9.34 -2.88 -14.12
CA PRO A 156 -9.00 -1.99 -13.00
C PRO A 156 -10.23 -1.18 -12.59
N THR A 157 -10.19 -0.67 -11.35
CA THR A 157 -11.09 0.37 -10.86
C THR A 157 -10.35 1.32 -9.93
N SER A 158 -10.99 2.39 -9.49
CA SER A 158 -10.51 3.34 -8.49
C SER A 158 -11.62 3.68 -7.51
N LEU A 159 -11.28 4.24 -6.34
CA LEU A 159 -12.29 4.72 -5.40
C LEU A 159 -13.17 5.81 -6.02
N ARG A 160 -12.59 6.67 -6.86
CA ARG A 160 -13.36 7.70 -7.59
C ARG A 160 -14.40 7.10 -8.54
N VAL A 161 -14.07 6.02 -9.24
CA VAL A 161 -15.01 5.31 -10.12
C VAL A 161 -16.13 4.66 -9.31
N GLU A 162 -15.79 4.02 -8.18
CA GLU A 162 -16.78 3.33 -7.33
C GLU A 162 -17.72 4.29 -6.60
N LEU A 163 -17.23 5.47 -6.20
CA LEU A 163 -17.95 6.41 -5.32
C LEU A 163 -18.48 7.65 -6.06
N GLY A 164 -18.03 7.89 -7.28
CA GLY A 164 -18.43 9.07 -8.08
C GLY A 164 -17.83 10.39 -7.58
N ARG A 165 -16.80 10.38 -6.71
CA ARG A 165 -16.17 11.58 -6.14
C ARG A 165 -14.68 11.37 -5.88
N GLU A 166 -13.93 12.46 -5.84
CA GLU A 166 -12.54 12.45 -5.38
C GLU A 166 -12.46 12.35 -3.85
N LEU A 167 -11.32 11.83 -3.36
CA LEU A 167 -11.04 11.59 -1.94
C LEU A 167 -9.67 12.14 -1.57
N ASP A 168 -9.53 12.62 -0.34
CA ASP A 168 -8.22 12.93 0.24
C ASP A 168 -7.46 11.62 0.52
N ARG A 169 -6.20 11.55 0.03
CA ARG A 169 -5.37 10.34 0.17
C ARG A 169 -4.73 10.22 1.55
N ALA A 170 -4.51 11.34 2.28
CA ALA A 170 -3.85 11.31 3.58
C ALA A 170 -4.62 10.49 4.63
N PRO A 171 -5.93 10.68 4.85
CA PRO A 171 -6.69 9.84 5.77
C PRO A 171 -6.70 8.36 5.37
N LEU A 172 -6.84 8.08 4.07
CA LEU A 172 -6.80 6.71 3.56
C LEU A 172 -5.46 6.03 3.81
N LEU A 173 -4.34 6.74 3.56
CA LEU A 173 -3.01 6.21 3.83
C LEU A 173 -2.80 5.95 5.33
N ALA A 174 -3.21 6.88 6.19
CA ALA A 174 -3.09 6.71 7.63
C ALA A 174 -3.92 5.51 8.14
N ALA A 175 -5.15 5.34 7.67
CA ALA A 175 -5.99 4.18 7.99
C ALA A 175 -5.37 2.87 7.50
N ILE A 176 -4.82 2.85 6.28
CA ILE A 176 -4.12 1.67 5.73
C ILE A 176 -2.91 1.29 6.61
N LEU A 177 -2.10 2.27 7.04
CA LEU A 177 -0.94 2.01 7.88
C LEU A 177 -1.34 1.50 9.27
N ALA A 178 -2.41 2.03 9.85
CA ALA A 178 -2.94 1.56 11.14
C ALA A 178 -3.47 0.11 11.06
N GLU A 179 -4.24 -0.22 10.01
CA GLU A 179 -4.73 -1.58 9.80
C GLU A 179 -3.59 -2.56 9.50
N LEU A 180 -2.61 -2.11 8.71
CA LEU A 180 -1.41 -2.91 8.42
C LEU A 180 -0.63 -3.22 9.71
N GLU A 181 -0.43 -2.23 10.59
CA GLU A 181 0.26 -2.45 11.87
C GLU A 181 -0.46 -3.50 12.71
N ARG A 182 -1.78 -3.37 12.85
CA ARG A 182 -2.59 -4.32 13.60
C ARG A 182 -2.50 -5.74 13.04
N GLY A 183 -2.62 -5.89 11.72
CA GLY A 183 -2.51 -7.19 11.05
C GLY A 183 -1.11 -7.79 11.14
N TYR A 184 -0.09 -6.95 10.96
CA TYR A 184 1.32 -7.33 11.05
C TYR A 184 1.70 -7.80 12.45
N ASP A 185 1.27 -7.09 13.50
CA ASP A 185 1.53 -7.47 14.89
C ASP A 185 0.86 -8.78 15.26
N ALA A 186 -0.40 -8.97 14.87
CA ALA A 186 -1.12 -10.21 15.08
C ALA A 186 -0.46 -11.39 14.36
N TRP A 187 0.06 -11.17 13.15
CA TRP A 187 0.80 -12.19 12.38
C TRP A 187 2.14 -12.52 13.03
N ASN A 188 2.92 -11.53 13.44
CA ASN A 188 4.19 -11.72 14.13
C ASN A 188 4.03 -12.46 15.48
N ALA A 189 2.96 -12.21 16.23
CA ALA A 189 2.69 -12.84 17.51
C ALA A 189 2.46 -14.36 17.41
N ARG A 190 2.09 -14.89 16.26
CA ARG A 190 1.84 -16.35 16.06
C ARG A 190 3.08 -17.22 16.29
N THR A 191 4.27 -16.66 16.19
CA THR A 191 5.54 -17.40 16.32
C THR A 191 6.00 -17.52 17.77
N THR A 192 5.50 -16.69 18.69
CA THR A 192 5.87 -16.71 20.10
C THR A 192 5.17 -17.84 20.89
N LEU A 193 4.26 -18.57 20.25
CA LEU A 193 3.41 -19.61 20.89
C LEU A 193 3.79 -21.06 20.52
N ARG A 194 5.01 -21.32 19.99
CA ARG A 194 5.51 -22.66 19.71
C ARG A 194 6.84 -22.96 20.38
#